data_7875375b2b77d5123cb1982eacfff8e0
#
_entry.id   7875375b2b77d5123cb1982eacfff8e0
#
_cell.length_a   1.000
_cell.length_b   1.000
_cell.length_c   1.000
_cell.angle_alpha   90.00
_cell.angle_beta   90.00
_cell.angle_gamma   90.00
#
_symmetry.space_group_name_H-M   'P 1'
#
loop_
_entity.id
_entity.type
_entity.pdbx_description
1 polymer ?
#
loop_
_entity_poly.entity_id
_entity_poly.type
_entity_poly.pdbx_seq_one_letter_code
_entity_poly.pdbx_strand_id
1 'polypeptide(L)'
;MKALVKTFAAAALITVSTFAMAAEGPGAKATKANVNLSTADLALDHYVAVTTEGESAGVDQLFAEDFNQKIQSSNAQSYNRSEVVKSFKKQKGEKMNCTVSTDIIEESAEYMVAKVTLKFENFTKTDLVTLERLGKNWKVSKSINSYK
;
A
#
# COMPACT_ATOMS: atom_id res chain seq x y z
N MET A 1 -34.89 -19.96 9.88
CA MET A 1 -33.84 -18.98 10.24
C MET A 1 -33.69 -18.01 9.07
N LYS A 2 -34.08 -16.74 9.28
CA LYS A 2 -34.12 -15.73 8.21
C LYS A 2 -32.78 -14.99 8.19
N ALA A 3 -32.03 -15.11 7.10
CA ALA A 3 -30.79 -14.34 6.85
C ALA A 3 -31.16 -12.90 6.51
N LEU A 4 -30.68 -11.94 7.30
CA LEU A 4 -30.80 -10.52 7.03
C LEU A 4 -29.67 -10.07 6.09
N VAL A 5 -30.02 -9.85 4.83
CA VAL A 5 -29.13 -9.19 3.86
C VAL A 5 -29.23 -7.68 4.12
N LYS A 6 -28.17 -7.06 4.64
CA LYS A 6 -28.08 -5.61 4.74
C LYS A 6 -27.42 -5.05 3.46
N THR A 7 -28.26 -4.50 2.60
CA THR A 7 -27.86 -3.73 1.43
C THR A 7 -27.43 -2.34 1.89
N PHE A 8 -26.15 -1.97 1.76
CA PHE A 8 -25.69 -0.60 1.92
C PHE A 8 -25.77 0.10 0.57
N ALA A 9 -26.71 1.03 0.45
CA ALA A 9 -26.75 1.98 -0.66
C ALA A 9 -25.76 3.11 -0.37
N ALA A 10 -24.67 3.18 -1.14
CA ALA A 10 -23.74 4.29 -1.11
C ALA A 10 -24.29 5.43 -1.96
N ALA A 11 -24.73 6.52 -1.34
CA ALA A 11 -25.08 7.76 -2.01
C ALA A 11 -23.77 8.51 -2.36
N ALA A 12 -23.44 8.60 -3.63
CA ALA A 12 -22.35 9.42 -4.12
C ALA A 12 -22.76 10.90 -4.13
N LEU A 13 -22.21 11.68 -3.21
CA LEU A 13 -22.26 13.15 -3.25
C LEU A 13 -21.09 13.66 -4.10
N ILE A 14 -21.39 14.08 -5.33
CA ILE A 14 -20.46 14.77 -6.20
C ILE A 14 -20.41 16.23 -5.75
N THR A 15 -19.38 16.62 -5.00
CA THR A 15 -19.06 18.04 -4.78
C THR A 15 -18.10 18.50 -5.86
N VAL A 16 -18.61 19.32 -6.77
CA VAL A 16 -17.80 20.04 -7.76
C VAL A 16 -17.10 21.17 -7.04
N SER A 17 -15.81 21.00 -6.72
CA SER A 17 -14.95 22.07 -6.22
C SER A 17 -14.31 22.76 -7.43
N THR A 18 -14.68 24.01 -7.65
CA THR A 18 -14.02 24.89 -8.59
C THR A 18 -12.62 25.22 -8.09
N PHE A 19 -11.60 24.71 -8.80
CA PHE A 19 -10.21 25.08 -8.53
C PHE A 19 -9.93 26.48 -9.05
N ALA A 20 -9.69 27.42 -8.14
CA ALA A 20 -9.04 28.68 -8.46
C ALA A 20 -7.57 28.38 -8.84
N MET A 21 -7.18 28.65 -10.07
CA MET A 21 -5.78 28.62 -10.50
C MET A 21 -5.03 29.77 -9.82
N ALA A 22 -4.29 29.43 -8.75
CA ALA A 22 -3.24 30.30 -8.25
C ALA A 22 -1.99 30.07 -9.10
N ALA A 23 -1.47 31.13 -9.74
CA ALA A 23 -0.23 31.09 -10.50
C ALA A 23 0.92 30.72 -9.56
N GLU A 24 1.56 29.57 -9.79
CA GLU A 24 2.74 29.14 -9.05
C GLU A 24 3.97 29.92 -9.54
N GLY A 25 4.57 30.70 -8.63
CA GLY A 25 5.89 31.30 -8.84
C GLY A 25 7.00 30.21 -8.78
N PRO A 26 8.17 30.45 -9.43
CA PRO A 26 9.25 29.47 -9.45
C PRO A 26 9.89 29.36 -8.06
N GLY A 27 9.70 28.22 -7.38
CA GLY A 27 10.37 27.94 -6.10
C GLY A 27 9.59 27.15 -5.03
N ALA A 28 8.37 26.69 -5.30
CA ALA A 28 7.67 25.83 -4.34
C ALA A 28 8.38 24.46 -4.25
N LYS A 29 9.10 24.22 -3.13
CA LYS A 29 9.52 22.87 -2.74
C LYS A 29 8.24 22.03 -2.64
N ALA A 30 8.14 20.96 -3.44
CA ALA A 30 7.06 20.01 -3.36
C ALA A 30 6.91 19.56 -1.90
N THR A 31 5.82 19.95 -1.26
CA THR A 31 5.47 19.49 0.08
C THR A 31 5.27 17.98 -0.03
N LYS A 32 6.08 17.19 0.70
CA LYS A 32 5.90 15.75 0.78
C LYS A 32 4.50 15.50 1.31
N ALA A 33 3.68 14.79 0.55
CA ALA A 33 2.36 14.39 1.01
C ALA A 33 2.50 13.65 2.33
N ASN A 34 1.83 14.15 3.38
CA ASN A 34 1.90 13.54 4.70
C ASN A 34 0.84 12.44 4.78
N VAL A 35 1.28 11.18 4.73
CA VAL A 35 0.41 10.02 4.87
C VAL A 35 0.36 9.62 6.34
N ASN A 36 -0.83 9.28 6.83
CA ASN A 36 -1.01 8.82 8.20
C ASN A 36 -0.57 7.36 8.34
N LEU A 37 0.54 7.13 9.00
CA LEU A 37 1.12 5.80 9.28
C LEU A 37 1.18 5.54 10.81
N SER A 38 0.26 6.13 11.57
CA SER A 38 0.29 6.06 13.05
C SER A 38 -0.13 4.70 13.62
N THR A 39 -0.79 3.86 12.83
CA THR A 39 -1.18 2.49 13.22
C THR A 39 -0.73 1.48 12.17
N ALA A 40 -0.61 0.21 12.58
CA ALA A 40 -0.26 -0.88 11.66
C ALA A 40 -1.28 -1.04 10.53
N ASP A 41 -2.58 -0.95 10.86
CA ASP A 41 -3.66 -1.05 9.87
C ASP A 41 -3.56 0.04 8.81
N LEU A 42 -3.37 1.31 9.21
CA LEU A 42 -3.22 2.41 8.26
C LEU A 42 -1.99 2.24 7.36
N ALA A 43 -0.89 1.72 7.89
CA ALA A 43 0.30 1.44 7.11
C ALA A 43 0.08 0.26 6.14
N LEU A 44 -0.66 -0.78 6.57
CA LEU A 44 -1.03 -1.91 5.75
C LEU A 44 -2.00 -1.52 4.63
N ASP A 45 -3.03 -0.73 4.95
CA ASP A 45 -3.98 -0.20 3.96
C ASP A 45 -3.25 0.66 2.92
N HIS A 46 -2.30 1.48 3.36
CA HIS A 46 -1.49 2.28 2.46
C HIS A 46 -0.57 1.40 1.58
N TYR A 47 0.00 0.32 2.13
CA TYR A 47 0.76 -0.67 1.35
C TYR A 47 -0.11 -1.30 0.24
N VAL A 48 -1.34 -1.67 0.56
CA VAL A 48 -2.30 -2.20 -0.41
C VAL A 48 -2.60 -1.16 -1.49
N ALA A 49 -2.91 0.09 -1.14
CA ALA A 49 -3.18 1.16 -2.09
C ALA A 49 -1.98 1.45 -3.02
N VAL A 50 -0.76 1.50 -2.47
CA VAL A 50 0.48 1.65 -3.25
C VAL A 50 0.66 0.50 -4.23
N THR A 51 0.39 -0.72 -3.78
CA THR A 51 0.62 -1.93 -4.59
C THR A 51 -0.44 -2.14 -5.67
N THR A 52 -1.71 -1.79 -5.40
CA THR A 52 -2.84 -2.19 -6.27
C THR A 52 -3.53 -1.03 -6.98
N GLU A 53 -3.46 0.17 -6.43
CA GLU A 53 -4.16 1.36 -6.96
C GLU A 53 -3.22 2.40 -7.58
N GLY A 54 -1.91 2.13 -7.55
CA GLY A 54 -0.90 3.06 -8.05
C GLY A 54 -0.79 4.33 -7.19
N GLU A 55 -1.14 4.24 -5.89
CA GLU A 55 -0.94 5.36 -4.98
C GLU A 55 0.56 5.63 -4.83
N SER A 56 0.96 6.88 -5.00
CA SER A 56 2.37 7.28 -4.93
C SER A 56 2.68 8.25 -3.80
N ALA A 57 1.65 8.83 -3.18
CA ALA A 57 1.81 9.72 -2.04
C ALA A 57 2.40 8.94 -0.86
N GLY A 58 3.43 9.49 -0.20
CA GLY A 58 4.01 8.90 0.99
C GLY A 58 4.74 7.57 0.80
N VAL A 59 4.97 7.09 -0.43
CA VAL A 59 5.71 5.85 -0.70
C VAL A 59 7.09 5.84 -0.02
N ASP A 60 7.79 6.98 -0.03
CA ASP A 60 9.08 7.13 0.67
C ASP A 60 8.96 6.99 2.19
N GLN A 61 7.78 7.28 2.76
CA GLN A 61 7.54 7.22 4.20
C GLN A 61 7.10 5.83 4.66
N LEU A 62 6.47 5.06 3.76
CA LEU A 62 5.90 3.74 4.04
C LEU A 62 6.96 2.68 4.31
N PHE A 63 8.06 2.68 3.56
CA PHE A 63 9.10 1.65 3.65
C PHE A 63 10.20 2.03 4.64
N ALA A 64 10.61 1.08 5.49
CA ALA A 64 11.75 1.23 6.39
C ALA A 64 13.06 1.42 5.59
N GLU A 65 14.08 2.01 6.23
CA GLU A 65 15.37 2.28 5.56
C GLU A 65 16.07 0.98 5.11
N ASP A 66 15.94 -0.08 5.89
CA ASP A 66 16.50 -1.41 5.65
C ASP A 66 15.52 -2.37 4.94
N PHE A 67 14.42 -1.83 4.38
CA PHE A 67 13.42 -2.63 3.69
C PHE A 67 14.03 -3.53 2.61
N ASN A 68 13.56 -4.78 2.59
CA ASN A 68 13.91 -5.77 1.59
C ASN A 68 12.67 -6.51 1.08
N GLN A 69 12.54 -6.58 -0.23
CA GLN A 69 11.54 -7.39 -0.91
C GLN A 69 12.19 -8.63 -1.53
N LYS A 70 11.62 -9.80 -1.29
CA LYS A 70 12.03 -11.06 -1.93
C LYS A 70 10.91 -11.60 -2.82
N ILE A 71 11.25 -12.04 -4.02
CA ILE A 71 10.34 -12.77 -4.90
C ILE A 71 10.73 -14.23 -4.85
N GLN A 72 9.78 -15.08 -4.43
CA GLN A 72 9.93 -16.53 -4.44
C GLN A 72 9.68 -17.06 -5.86
N SER A 73 10.76 -17.44 -6.53
CA SER A 73 10.75 -18.08 -7.85
C SER A 73 11.94 -19.02 -7.94
N SER A 74 12.04 -19.79 -9.04
CA SER A 74 13.23 -20.63 -9.32
C SER A 74 14.53 -19.81 -9.35
N ASN A 75 14.45 -18.53 -9.72
CA ASN A 75 15.53 -17.54 -9.65
C ASN A 75 15.13 -16.48 -8.62
N ALA A 76 15.29 -16.78 -7.34
CA ALA A 76 14.95 -15.87 -6.24
C ALA A 76 15.58 -14.47 -6.47
N GLN A 77 14.73 -13.45 -6.54
CA GLN A 77 15.15 -12.06 -6.71
C GLN A 77 14.94 -11.30 -5.40
N SER A 78 15.82 -10.35 -5.14
CA SER A 78 15.75 -9.48 -3.97
C SER A 78 15.90 -8.02 -4.41
N TYR A 79 15.05 -7.15 -3.87
CA TYR A 79 15.05 -5.71 -4.18
C TYR A 79 15.12 -4.92 -2.88
N ASN A 80 15.94 -3.89 -2.89
CA ASN A 80 16.06 -2.97 -1.76
C ASN A 80 14.98 -1.86 -1.81
N ARG A 81 14.92 -1.06 -0.73
CA ARG A 81 13.97 0.04 -0.60
C ARG A 81 13.99 1.00 -1.80
N SER A 82 15.18 1.41 -2.25
CA SER A 82 15.31 2.40 -3.34
C SER A 82 14.72 1.89 -4.66
N GLU A 83 14.96 0.63 -4.99
CA GLU A 83 14.45 -0.01 -6.20
C GLU A 83 12.92 -0.14 -6.16
N VAL A 84 12.38 -0.56 -5.02
CA VAL A 84 10.94 -0.75 -4.83
C VAL A 84 10.20 0.60 -4.84
N VAL A 85 10.69 1.60 -4.11
CA VAL A 85 10.11 2.95 -4.10
C VAL A 85 10.12 3.56 -5.51
N LYS A 86 11.23 3.41 -6.24
CA LYS A 86 11.34 3.89 -7.62
C LYS A 86 10.34 3.20 -8.56
N SER A 87 10.14 1.89 -8.37
CA SER A 87 9.16 1.11 -9.15
C SER A 87 7.73 1.61 -8.89
N PHE A 88 7.31 1.76 -7.65
CA PHE A 88 5.98 2.26 -7.32
C PHE A 88 5.73 3.69 -7.80
N LYS A 89 6.72 4.56 -7.72
CA LYS A 89 6.61 5.92 -8.28
C LYS A 89 6.41 5.93 -9.80
N LYS A 90 6.98 4.97 -10.52
CA LYS A 90 6.76 4.82 -11.97
C LYS A 90 5.36 4.31 -12.29
N GLN A 91 4.77 3.52 -11.40
CA GLN A 91 3.42 2.94 -11.55
C GLN A 91 2.33 3.86 -11.01
N LYS A 92 2.61 5.14 -10.80
CA LYS A 92 1.65 6.12 -10.31
C LYS A 92 0.38 6.14 -11.18
N GLY A 93 -0.76 5.93 -10.53
CA GLY A 93 -2.08 5.91 -11.16
C GLY A 93 -2.42 4.62 -11.91
N GLU A 94 -1.53 3.63 -11.93
CA GLU A 94 -1.79 2.32 -12.53
C GLU A 94 -2.56 1.44 -11.53
N LYS A 95 -3.82 1.13 -11.86
CA LYS A 95 -4.66 0.25 -11.05
C LYS A 95 -4.54 -1.18 -11.54
N MET A 96 -4.37 -2.11 -10.61
CA MET A 96 -4.38 -3.54 -10.90
C MET A 96 -5.82 -4.06 -10.95
N ASN A 97 -6.15 -4.85 -11.97
CA ASN A 97 -7.43 -5.55 -12.06
C ASN A 97 -7.34 -6.87 -11.28
N CYS A 98 -7.52 -6.79 -9.97
CA CYS A 98 -7.47 -7.95 -9.08
C CYS A 98 -8.44 -7.78 -7.90
N THR A 99 -8.79 -8.91 -7.27
CA THR A 99 -9.47 -8.91 -5.97
C THR A 99 -8.42 -9.00 -4.88
N VAL A 100 -8.52 -8.13 -3.87
CA VAL A 100 -7.59 -8.07 -2.75
C VAL A 100 -8.23 -8.61 -1.48
N SER A 101 -7.50 -9.44 -0.75
CA SER A 101 -7.83 -9.83 0.61
C SER A 101 -6.60 -9.73 1.51
N THR A 102 -6.82 -9.41 2.77
CA THR A 102 -5.77 -9.24 3.78
C THR A 102 -6.10 -10.08 5.00
N ASP A 103 -5.14 -10.90 5.41
CA ASP A 103 -5.22 -11.72 6.63
C ASP A 103 -4.07 -11.31 7.56
N ILE A 104 -4.38 -10.88 8.78
CA ILE A 104 -3.37 -10.62 9.81
C ILE A 104 -2.94 -11.97 10.39
N ILE A 105 -1.66 -12.30 10.26
CA ILE A 105 -1.08 -13.56 10.74
C ILE A 105 -0.65 -13.42 12.21
N GLU A 106 -0.04 -12.29 12.53
CA GLU A 106 0.43 -11.98 13.87
C GLU A 106 0.48 -10.47 14.08
N GLU A 107 0.14 -10.02 15.28
CA GLU A 107 0.14 -8.61 15.64
C GLU A 107 0.60 -8.42 17.09
N SER A 108 1.42 -7.40 17.30
CA SER A 108 1.86 -6.92 18.62
C SER A 108 1.88 -5.40 18.65
N ALA A 109 2.29 -4.82 19.78
CA ALA A 109 2.45 -3.37 19.90
C ALA A 109 3.57 -2.79 19.01
N GLU A 110 4.53 -3.62 18.56
CA GLU A 110 5.74 -3.19 17.87
C GLU A 110 5.87 -3.76 16.46
N TYR A 111 5.16 -4.84 16.12
CA TYR A 111 5.20 -5.41 14.78
C TYR A 111 3.87 -6.07 14.39
N MET A 112 3.67 -6.19 13.08
CA MET A 112 2.57 -6.92 12.46
C MET A 112 3.10 -7.75 11.29
N VAL A 113 2.60 -8.97 11.15
CA VAL A 113 2.78 -9.79 9.95
C VAL A 113 1.42 -10.00 9.31
N ALA A 114 1.27 -9.58 8.05
CA ALA A 114 0.05 -9.71 7.30
C ALA A 114 0.30 -10.45 5.97
N LYS A 115 -0.70 -11.21 5.53
CA LYS A 115 -0.73 -11.82 4.21
C LYS A 115 -1.71 -11.04 3.33
N VAL A 116 -1.20 -10.40 2.29
CA VAL A 116 -2.00 -9.73 1.26
C VAL A 116 -2.09 -10.64 0.05
N THR A 117 -3.31 -11.02 -0.32
CA THR A 117 -3.57 -11.89 -1.48
C THR A 117 -4.22 -11.09 -2.58
N LEU A 118 -3.59 -11.08 -3.75
CA LEU A 118 -4.09 -10.45 -4.97
C LEU A 118 -4.48 -11.54 -5.96
N LYS A 119 -5.77 -11.68 -6.22
CA LYS A 119 -6.30 -12.67 -7.14
C LYS A 119 -6.61 -12.02 -8.48
N PHE A 120 -5.84 -12.38 -9.47
CA PHE A 120 -6.04 -12.03 -10.87
C PHE A 120 -6.82 -13.12 -11.60
N GLU A 121 -7.18 -12.89 -12.84
CA GLU A 121 -7.93 -13.87 -13.64
C GLU A 121 -7.18 -15.21 -13.81
N ASN A 122 -5.86 -15.16 -14.07
CA ASN A 122 -5.06 -16.34 -14.43
C ASN A 122 -4.02 -16.76 -13.39
N PHE A 123 -3.82 -15.97 -12.34
CA PHE A 123 -2.85 -16.27 -11.28
C PHE A 123 -3.22 -15.58 -9.97
N THR A 124 -2.58 -16.01 -8.90
CA THR A 124 -2.67 -15.37 -7.59
C THR A 124 -1.28 -14.95 -7.13
N LYS A 125 -1.15 -13.68 -6.74
CA LYS A 125 0.03 -13.17 -6.05
C LYS A 125 -0.25 -13.10 -4.55
N THR A 126 0.68 -13.54 -3.74
CA THR A 126 0.63 -13.42 -2.28
C THR A 126 1.84 -12.66 -1.80
N ASP A 127 1.62 -11.60 -1.03
CA ASP A 127 2.66 -10.83 -0.36
C ASP A 127 2.57 -11.11 1.15
N LEU A 128 3.61 -11.71 1.74
CA LEU A 128 3.77 -11.76 3.18
C LEU A 128 4.52 -10.51 3.62
N VAL A 129 3.84 -9.62 4.32
CA VAL A 129 4.31 -8.27 4.65
C VAL A 129 4.59 -8.18 6.14
N THR A 130 5.78 -7.71 6.51
CA THR A 130 6.13 -7.38 7.89
C THR A 130 6.14 -5.87 8.06
N LEU A 131 5.41 -5.39 9.04
CA LEU A 131 5.38 -3.99 9.45
C LEU A 131 5.98 -3.85 10.84
N GLU A 132 6.74 -2.80 11.06
CA GLU A 132 7.38 -2.51 12.34
C GLU A 132 7.08 -1.07 12.77
N ARG A 133 6.92 -0.88 14.06
CA ARG A 133 6.73 0.44 14.64
C ARG A 133 8.09 1.11 14.81
N LEU A 134 8.34 2.15 14.03
CA LEU A 134 9.57 2.95 14.07
C LEU A 134 9.24 4.38 14.58
N GLY A 135 9.43 4.60 15.87
CA GLY A 135 9.04 5.83 16.52
C GLY A 135 7.52 6.01 16.61
N LYS A 136 7.00 7.05 15.97
CA LYS A 136 5.55 7.35 15.94
C LYS A 136 4.81 6.71 14.76
N ASN A 137 5.53 6.13 13.80
CA ASN A 137 4.97 5.61 12.56
C ASN A 137 5.24 4.12 12.40
N TRP A 138 4.32 3.45 11.74
CA TRP A 138 4.51 2.10 11.25
C TRP A 138 5.08 2.12 9.85
N LYS A 139 5.97 1.19 9.56
CA LYS A 139 6.64 1.06 8.27
C LYS A 139 6.73 -0.40 7.86
N VAL A 140 6.69 -0.63 6.55
CA VAL A 140 6.95 -1.95 5.98
C VAL A 140 8.45 -2.20 6.00
N SER A 141 8.90 -3.20 6.75
CA SER A 141 10.31 -3.59 6.85
C SER A 141 10.68 -4.74 5.91
N LYS A 142 9.71 -5.57 5.55
CA LYS A 142 9.96 -6.73 4.68
C LYS A 142 8.71 -7.11 3.89
N SER A 143 8.90 -7.58 2.65
CA SER A 143 7.87 -8.32 1.92
C SER A 143 8.44 -9.55 1.23
N ILE A 144 7.66 -10.63 1.20
CA ILE A 144 7.99 -11.86 0.47
C ILE A 144 6.83 -12.14 -0.48
N ASN A 145 7.11 -12.05 -1.76
CA ASN A 145 6.11 -12.21 -2.81
C ASN A 145 6.20 -13.61 -3.42
N SER A 146 5.07 -14.28 -3.57
CA SER A 146 4.93 -15.56 -4.25
C SER A 146 3.81 -15.53 -5.27
N TYR A 147 3.93 -16.35 -6.30
CA TYR A 147 2.98 -16.44 -7.41
C TYR A 147 2.54 -17.89 -7.59
N LYS A 148 1.24 -18.10 -7.82
CA LYS A 148 0.62 -19.41 -8.09
C LYS A 148 -0.33 -19.34 -9.27
#